data_190d136555bb6ff2991afca3c765f3cf
#
_entry.id   190d136555bb6ff2991afca3c765f3cf
#
_cell.length_a   1.000
_cell.length_b   1.000
_cell.length_c   1.000
_cell.angle_alpha   90.00
_cell.angle_beta   90.00
_cell.angle_gamma   90.00
#
_symmetry.space_group_name_H-M   'P 1'
#
loop_
_entity.id
_entity.type
_entity.pdbx_description
1 polymer ?
#
loop_
_entity_poly.entity_id
_entity_poly.type
_entity_poly.pdbx_seq_one_letter_code
_entity_poly.pdbx_strand_id
1 'polypeptide(L)'
;MRSSAFLIDRYEETMQVRTEKFTKIALQTKDKILAEFSDVLQHPARQNYVDLLNGITAKTLSVTDFRVPSWSSSEKLVQVKDLFRQLKTAIKEIQKRDYLSITPKVEDIKVVYKWIETFNVPHFYFQVFFDKVYGISFEQILKIISDPDNDGVIFSVETDTKNQNKTTIKINSKSGIPIASKVDEPLHESVRKEMDRGRLLFYVTFKGGTAYLDIENLRTILEINGGDLRNTDF
;
A
#
# COMPACT_ATOMS: atom_id res chain seq x y z
N MET A 1 -17.44 -1.32 6.93
CA MET A 1 -17.09 -1.78 5.58
C MET A 1 -16.43 -0.64 4.81
N ARG A 2 -15.39 -0.89 4.03
CA ARG A 2 -14.71 0.09 3.16
C ARG A 2 -14.65 -0.43 1.73
N SER A 3 -14.64 0.46 0.76
CA SER A 3 -14.53 0.14 -0.65
C SER A 3 -13.25 0.72 -1.26
N SER A 4 -12.76 0.11 -2.32
CA SER A 4 -11.62 0.56 -3.11
C SER A 4 -11.97 0.51 -4.60
N ALA A 5 -11.53 1.50 -5.34
CA ALA A 5 -11.70 1.58 -6.78
C ALA A 5 -10.75 0.65 -7.57
N PHE A 6 -9.86 -0.07 -6.89
CA PHE A 6 -8.89 -0.93 -7.56
C PHE A 6 -9.44 -2.35 -7.75
N LEU A 7 -9.20 -2.92 -8.92
CA LEU A 7 -9.36 -4.33 -9.21
C LEU A 7 -8.11 -5.07 -8.76
N ILE A 8 -8.26 -6.10 -7.93
CA ILE A 8 -7.11 -6.81 -7.34
C ILE A 8 -6.20 -7.39 -8.41
N ASP A 9 -6.74 -8.12 -9.37
CA ASP A 9 -5.94 -8.80 -10.38
C ASP A 9 -5.18 -7.81 -11.27
N ARG A 10 -5.85 -6.75 -11.73
CA ARG A 10 -5.20 -5.68 -12.50
C ARG A 10 -4.19 -4.88 -11.67
N TYR A 11 -4.43 -4.71 -10.38
CA TYR A 11 -3.51 -4.01 -9.52
C TYR A 11 -2.20 -4.77 -9.39
N GLU A 12 -2.24 -6.06 -9.08
CA GLU A 12 -1.05 -6.91 -8.95
C GLU A 12 -0.23 -6.95 -10.25
N GLU A 13 -0.90 -7.18 -11.39
CA GLU A 13 -0.26 -7.16 -12.70
C GLU A 13 0.41 -5.80 -12.99
N THR A 14 -0.31 -4.70 -12.76
CA THR A 14 0.22 -3.35 -12.96
C THR A 14 1.41 -3.07 -12.05
N MET A 15 1.39 -3.54 -10.80
CA MET A 15 2.49 -3.35 -9.85
C MET A 15 3.72 -4.17 -10.25
N GLN A 16 3.54 -5.40 -10.73
CA GLN A 16 4.64 -6.23 -11.22
C GLN A 16 5.32 -5.58 -12.42
N VAL A 17 4.55 -5.21 -13.45
CA VAL A 17 5.07 -4.53 -14.65
C VAL A 17 5.78 -3.22 -14.28
N ARG A 18 5.23 -2.46 -13.34
CA ARG A 18 5.86 -1.24 -12.83
C ARG A 18 7.20 -1.54 -12.17
N THR A 19 7.25 -2.51 -11.28
CA THR A 19 8.46 -2.88 -10.54
C THR A 19 9.55 -3.34 -11.48
N GLU A 20 9.24 -4.20 -12.45
CA GLU A 20 10.18 -4.64 -13.48
C GLU A 20 10.72 -3.47 -14.31
N LYS A 21 9.84 -2.58 -14.77
CA LYS A 21 10.20 -1.36 -15.53
C LYS A 21 11.17 -0.48 -14.74
N PHE A 22 10.84 -0.15 -13.49
CA PHE A 22 11.66 0.76 -12.70
C PHE A 22 12.94 0.11 -12.19
N THR A 23 12.96 -1.20 -11.97
CA THR A 23 14.20 -1.96 -11.71
C THR A 23 15.17 -1.83 -12.89
N LYS A 24 14.69 -2.03 -14.12
CA LYS A 24 15.52 -1.85 -15.31
C LYS A 24 16.04 -0.41 -15.43
N ILE A 25 15.19 0.60 -15.24
CA ILE A 25 15.59 2.01 -15.28
C ILE A 25 16.64 2.31 -14.21
N ALA A 26 16.44 1.84 -12.97
CA ALA A 26 17.38 2.08 -11.87
C ALA A 26 18.77 1.49 -12.15
N LEU A 27 18.84 0.24 -12.60
CA LEU A 27 20.11 -0.44 -12.91
C LEU A 27 20.79 0.22 -14.12
N GLN A 28 20.07 0.52 -15.19
CA GLN A 28 20.63 1.22 -16.35
C GLN A 28 21.14 2.62 -15.98
N THR A 29 20.43 3.37 -15.15
CA THR A 29 20.86 4.70 -14.70
C THR A 29 22.12 4.60 -13.83
N LYS A 30 22.18 3.62 -12.92
CA LYS A 30 23.37 3.33 -12.12
C LYS A 30 24.58 3.03 -13.02
N ASP A 31 24.43 2.10 -13.97
CA ASP A 31 25.52 1.68 -14.86
C ASP A 31 25.97 2.85 -15.74
N LYS A 32 25.05 3.68 -16.21
CA LYS A 32 25.37 4.90 -16.96
C LYS A 32 26.21 5.87 -16.12
N ILE A 33 25.86 6.11 -14.84
CA ILE A 33 26.62 6.98 -13.96
C ILE A 33 28.06 6.44 -13.79
N LEU A 34 28.21 5.15 -13.56
CA LEU A 34 29.51 4.53 -13.35
C LEU A 34 30.37 4.51 -14.62
N ALA A 35 29.77 4.29 -15.80
CA ALA A 35 30.49 4.20 -17.07
C ALA A 35 30.89 5.58 -17.63
N GLU A 36 29.94 6.53 -17.67
CA GLU A 36 30.14 7.82 -18.39
C GLU A 36 30.73 8.93 -17.51
N PHE A 37 30.64 8.78 -16.17
CA PHE A 37 31.04 9.83 -15.22
C PHE A 37 32.03 9.35 -14.16
N SER A 38 32.78 8.28 -14.47
CA SER A 38 33.82 7.76 -13.56
C SER A 38 34.87 8.80 -13.19
N ASP A 39 35.27 9.66 -14.14
CA ASP A 39 36.21 10.76 -13.95
C ASP A 39 35.70 11.76 -12.89
N VAL A 40 34.43 12.06 -12.94
CA VAL A 40 33.78 12.96 -11.98
C VAL A 40 33.69 12.32 -10.60
N LEU A 41 33.45 11.01 -10.52
CA LEU A 41 33.26 10.28 -9.27
C LEU A 41 34.59 9.95 -8.53
N GLN A 42 35.74 9.98 -9.21
CA GLN A 42 37.05 9.69 -8.62
C GLN A 42 37.50 10.68 -7.52
N HIS A 43 36.83 11.82 -7.39
CA HIS A 43 37.17 12.79 -6.35
C HIS A 43 36.85 12.21 -4.95
N PRO A 44 37.81 12.26 -3.98
CA PRO A 44 37.66 11.61 -2.67
C PRO A 44 36.37 11.98 -1.91
N ALA A 45 35.92 13.24 -2.02
CA ALA A 45 34.68 13.70 -1.38
C ALA A 45 33.40 13.05 -1.97
N ARG A 46 33.51 12.22 -2.99
CA ARG A 46 32.37 11.56 -3.65
C ARG A 46 32.40 10.03 -3.50
N GLN A 47 33.36 9.51 -2.77
CA GLN A 47 33.54 8.07 -2.58
C GLN A 47 32.27 7.39 -2.03
N ASN A 48 31.57 8.03 -1.12
CA ASN A 48 30.29 7.56 -0.57
C ASN A 48 29.22 7.31 -1.64
N TYR A 49 29.22 8.08 -2.73
CA TYR A 49 28.30 7.84 -3.85
C TYR A 49 28.75 6.70 -4.75
N VAL A 50 30.06 6.48 -4.88
CA VAL A 50 30.60 5.31 -5.59
C VAL A 50 30.24 4.03 -4.82
N ASP A 51 30.42 4.03 -3.51
CA ASP A 51 30.09 2.90 -2.64
C ASP A 51 28.59 2.60 -2.68
N LEU A 52 27.75 3.66 -2.63
CA LEU A 52 26.32 3.56 -2.81
C LEU A 52 25.97 2.89 -4.15
N LEU A 53 26.51 3.40 -5.27
CA LEU A 53 26.21 2.87 -6.61
C LEU A 53 26.62 1.40 -6.73
N ASN A 54 27.79 1.03 -6.20
CA ASN A 54 28.27 -0.36 -6.18
C ASN A 54 27.38 -1.28 -5.33
N GLY A 55 26.79 -0.75 -4.25
CA GLY A 55 25.85 -1.49 -3.39
C GLY A 55 24.46 -1.68 -4.01
N ILE A 56 24.11 -0.95 -5.07
CA ILE A 56 22.81 -1.06 -5.72
C ILE A 56 22.76 -2.30 -6.63
N THR A 57 21.91 -3.24 -6.26
CA THR A 57 21.59 -4.46 -7.01
C THR A 57 20.06 -4.62 -7.09
N ALA A 58 19.56 -5.52 -7.92
CA ALA A 58 18.12 -5.80 -7.99
C ALA A 58 17.52 -6.17 -6.60
N LYS A 59 18.32 -6.82 -5.73
CA LYS A 59 17.90 -7.24 -4.39
C LYS A 59 17.90 -6.09 -3.36
N THR A 60 18.74 -5.07 -3.54
CA THR A 60 18.88 -3.97 -2.58
C THR A 60 18.03 -2.76 -2.90
N LEU A 61 17.43 -2.68 -4.11
CA LEU A 61 16.61 -1.54 -4.53
C LEU A 61 15.44 -1.24 -3.60
N SER A 62 14.81 -2.27 -3.02
CA SER A 62 13.67 -2.12 -2.12
C SER A 62 14.01 -1.42 -0.80
N VAL A 63 15.24 -1.48 -0.36
CA VAL A 63 15.72 -0.91 0.91
C VAL A 63 16.72 0.24 0.73
N THR A 64 17.11 0.54 -0.52
CA THR A 64 18.08 1.60 -0.80
C THR A 64 17.44 2.98 -0.63
N ASP A 65 18.03 3.81 0.22
CA ASP A 65 17.74 5.26 0.27
C ASP A 65 19.04 6.06 0.27
N PHE A 66 19.00 7.24 -0.33
CA PHE A 66 20.12 8.16 -0.37
C PHE A 66 19.66 9.60 -0.61
N ARG A 67 20.51 10.55 -0.25
CA ARG A 67 20.29 11.96 -0.58
C ARG A 67 20.88 12.27 -1.95
N VAL A 68 20.08 12.87 -2.84
CA VAL A 68 20.57 13.38 -4.13
C VAL A 68 21.65 14.41 -3.88
N PRO A 69 22.81 14.32 -4.56
CA PRO A 69 23.89 15.29 -4.39
C PRO A 69 23.46 16.69 -4.83
N SER A 70 23.99 17.72 -4.18
CA SER A 70 23.72 19.13 -4.49
C SER A 70 24.74 19.75 -5.46
N TRP A 71 25.43 18.93 -6.23
CA TRP A 71 26.51 19.37 -7.12
C TRP A 71 26.00 20.31 -8.23
N SER A 72 26.71 21.40 -8.47
CA SER A 72 26.32 22.42 -9.45
C SER A 72 27.52 23.19 -10.05
N SER A 73 28.76 22.87 -9.69
CA SER A 73 29.95 23.65 -10.06
C SER A 73 30.44 23.41 -11.50
N SER A 74 29.90 22.42 -12.21
CA SER A 74 30.19 22.20 -13.62
C SER A 74 28.98 21.54 -14.31
N GLU A 75 28.90 21.62 -15.62
CA GLU A 75 27.86 21.01 -16.43
C GLU A 75 27.80 19.49 -16.23
N LYS A 76 28.96 18.80 -16.22
CA LYS A 76 29.05 17.37 -15.93
C LYS A 76 28.45 17.02 -14.55
N LEU A 77 28.74 17.81 -13.53
CA LEU A 77 28.20 17.59 -12.18
C LEU A 77 26.67 17.80 -12.12
N VAL A 78 26.14 18.74 -12.90
CA VAL A 78 24.70 18.93 -13.03
C VAL A 78 24.06 17.70 -13.69
N GLN A 79 24.66 17.19 -14.77
CA GLN A 79 24.19 15.98 -15.45
C GLN A 79 24.18 14.76 -14.51
N VAL A 80 25.26 14.53 -13.76
CA VAL A 80 25.34 13.45 -12.76
C VAL A 80 24.27 13.61 -11.67
N LYS A 81 24.07 14.82 -11.15
CA LYS A 81 23.01 15.11 -10.19
C LYS A 81 21.62 14.75 -10.74
N ASP A 82 21.34 15.06 -11.99
CA ASP A 82 20.06 14.74 -12.62
C ASP A 82 19.87 13.24 -12.80
N LEU A 83 20.95 12.50 -13.12
CA LEU A 83 20.92 11.03 -13.13
C LEU A 83 20.67 10.45 -11.72
N PHE A 84 21.29 10.98 -10.67
CA PHE A 84 20.98 10.58 -9.29
C PHE A 84 19.54 10.89 -8.91
N ARG A 85 18.96 11.96 -9.42
CA ARG A 85 17.53 12.27 -9.23
C ARG A 85 16.63 11.25 -9.94
N GLN A 86 16.97 10.87 -11.18
CA GLN A 86 16.27 9.81 -11.91
C GLN A 86 16.37 8.48 -11.19
N LEU A 87 17.57 8.10 -10.74
CA LEU A 87 17.80 6.88 -9.96
C LEU A 87 16.96 6.87 -8.69
N LYS A 88 16.95 7.96 -7.91
CA LYS A 88 16.12 8.07 -6.70
C LYS A 88 14.63 7.98 -7.02
N THR A 89 14.19 8.56 -8.11
CA THR A 89 12.79 8.48 -8.54
C THR A 89 12.42 7.05 -8.90
N ALA A 90 13.26 6.34 -9.64
CA ALA A 90 13.02 4.93 -9.99
C ALA A 90 12.97 4.03 -8.74
N ILE A 91 13.90 4.23 -7.80
CA ILE A 91 13.91 3.50 -6.52
C ILE A 91 12.62 3.77 -5.72
N LYS A 92 12.18 5.01 -5.63
CA LYS A 92 10.91 5.34 -4.94
C LYS A 92 9.70 4.68 -5.59
N GLU A 93 9.69 4.50 -6.92
CA GLU A 93 8.61 3.79 -7.59
C GLU A 93 8.62 2.28 -7.27
N ILE A 94 9.79 1.67 -7.09
CA ILE A 94 9.95 0.27 -6.66
C ILE A 94 9.49 0.11 -5.20
N GLN A 95 9.81 1.06 -4.34
CA GLN A 95 9.47 1.04 -2.91
C GLN A 95 8.00 1.33 -2.62
N LYS A 96 7.21 1.72 -3.62
CA LYS A 96 5.76 1.82 -3.43
C LYS A 96 5.18 0.45 -3.17
N ARG A 97 4.29 0.38 -2.18
CA ARG A 97 3.58 -0.85 -1.82
C ARG A 97 2.96 -1.50 -3.06
N ASP A 98 3.18 -2.79 -3.21
CA ASP A 98 2.79 -3.62 -4.36
C ASP A 98 1.51 -4.44 -4.10
N TYR A 99 0.89 -4.30 -2.93
CA TYR A 99 -0.33 -4.99 -2.57
C TYR A 99 -1.49 -4.05 -2.26
N LEU A 100 -2.71 -4.52 -2.53
CA LEU A 100 -3.93 -3.90 -2.03
C LEU A 100 -4.09 -4.18 -0.54
N SER A 101 -4.67 -3.25 0.18
CA SER A 101 -4.73 -3.34 1.63
C SER A 101 -6.12 -3.19 2.20
N ILE A 102 -6.38 -3.96 3.24
CA ILE A 102 -7.41 -3.70 4.24
C ILE A 102 -6.91 -2.52 5.09
N THR A 103 -7.76 -1.51 5.31
CA THR A 103 -7.31 -0.22 5.83
C THR A 103 -8.08 0.23 7.07
N PRO A 104 -7.93 -0.45 8.22
CA PRO A 104 -8.49 0.04 9.48
C PRO A 104 -7.77 1.32 9.94
N LYS A 105 -8.50 2.21 10.60
CA LYS A 105 -7.92 3.37 11.28
C LYS A 105 -7.53 3.00 12.70
N VAL A 106 -6.45 3.58 13.18
CA VAL A 106 -5.99 3.34 14.57
C VAL A 106 -7.05 3.75 15.59
N GLU A 107 -7.75 4.86 15.34
CA GLU A 107 -8.83 5.34 16.20
C GLU A 107 -9.99 4.33 16.29
N ASP A 108 -10.38 3.75 15.15
CA ASP A 108 -11.42 2.74 15.09
C ASP A 108 -10.99 1.47 15.88
N ILE A 109 -9.72 1.08 15.80
CA ILE A 109 -9.19 -0.09 16.52
C ILE A 109 -9.37 0.06 18.02
N LYS A 110 -9.02 1.22 18.59
CA LYS A 110 -9.20 1.47 20.03
C LYS A 110 -10.65 1.35 20.48
N VAL A 111 -11.57 1.90 19.69
CA VAL A 111 -13.01 1.88 20.00
C VAL A 111 -13.55 0.45 19.93
N VAL A 112 -13.24 -0.26 18.86
CA VAL A 112 -13.70 -1.64 18.66
C VAL A 112 -13.10 -2.57 19.70
N TYR A 113 -11.81 -2.44 20.04
CA TYR A 113 -11.17 -3.22 21.10
C TYR A 113 -11.90 -3.07 22.44
N LYS A 114 -12.16 -1.83 22.85
CA LYS A 114 -12.89 -1.56 24.09
C LYS A 114 -14.33 -2.11 24.06
N TRP A 115 -14.97 -2.09 22.90
CA TRP A 115 -16.30 -2.66 22.72
C TRP A 115 -16.28 -4.17 22.89
N ILE A 116 -15.31 -4.86 22.27
CA ILE A 116 -15.15 -6.32 22.39
C ILE A 116 -14.90 -6.69 23.86
N GLU A 117 -14.00 -6.00 24.55
CA GLU A 117 -13.73 -6.24 25.97
C GLU A 117 -14.97 -6.06 26.85
N THR A 118 -15.82 -5.06 26.54
CA THR A 118 -16.99 -4.73 27.38
C THR A 118 -18.16 -5.68 27.12
N PHE A 119 -18.40 -6.07 25.88
CA PHE A 119 -19.63 -6.78 25.49
C PHE A 119 -19.39 -8.20 25.01
N ASN A 120 -18.14 -8.64 24.87
CA ASN A 120 -17.73 -9.94 24.33
C ASN A 120 -18.39 -10.28 22.99
N VAL A 121 -18.51 -9.28 22.11
CA VAL A 121 -19.10 -9.43 20.77
C VAL A 121 -18.00 -9.45 19.72
N PRO A 122 -17.88 -10.51 18.91
CA PRO A 122 -16.86 -10.58 17.86
C PRO A 122 -17.10 -9.49 16.80
N HIS A 123 -16.01 -8.93 16.29
CA HIS A 123 -16.03 -7.92 15.24
C HIS A 123 -15.24 -8.38 14.02
N PHE A 124 -15.74 -7.99 12.85
CA PHE A 124 -15.15 -8.32 11.56
C PHE A 124 -15.00 -7.07 10.73
N TYR A 125 -13.95 -7.03 9.93
CA TYR A 125 -13.66 -5.96 9.02
C TYR A 125 -13.79 -6.46 7.58
N PHE A 126 -14.63 -5.82 6.78
CA PHE A 126 -14.83 -6.18 5.38
C PHE A 126 -14.33 -5.06 4.48
N GLN A 127 -13.40 -5.40 3.58
CA GLN A 127 -12.90 -4.50 2.55
C GLN A 127 -13.48 -4.90 1.21
N VAL A 128 -14.26 -4.01 0.62
CA VAL A 128 -14.82 -4.18 -0.72
C VAL A 128 -13.89 -3.55 -1.73
N PHE A 129 -13.47 -4.33 -2.70
CA PHE A 129 -12.84 -3.91 -3.94
C PHE A 129 -13.88 -4.01 -5.06
N PHE A 130 -13.60 -3.50 -6.24
CA PHE A 130 -14.58 -3.53 -7.33
C PHE A 130 -14.90 -4.93 -7.84
N ASP A 131 -13.99 -5.86 -7.69
CA ASP A 131 -14.09 -7.24 -8.18
C ASP A 131 -14.24 -8.29 -7.07
N LYS A 132 -13.83 -7.96 -5.85
CA LYS A 132 -13.75 -8.90 -4.74
C LYS A 132 -14.05 -8.26 -3.39
N VAL A 133 -14.39 -9.08 -2.40
CA VAL A 133 -14.51 -8.67 -1.00
C VAL A 133 -13.64 -9.57 -0.14
N TYR A 134 -12.84 -8.95 0.71
CA TYR A 134 -12.05 -9.64 1.73
C TYR A 134 -12.59 -9.32 3.11
N GLY A 135 -12.68 -10.35 3.94
CA GLY A 135 -13.03 -10.24 5.34
C GLY A 135 -11.86 -10.65 6.24
N ILE A 136 -11.76 -10.05 7.40
CA ILE A 136 -10.78 -10.39 8.43
C ILE A 136 -11.40 -10.15 9.81
N SER A 137 -11.18 -11.07 10.76
CA SER A 137 -11.62 -10.85 12.14
C SER A 137 -10.78 -9.76 12.79
N PHE A 138 -11.38 -9.06 13.75
CA PHE A 138 -10.66 -8.05 14.50
C PHE A 138 -9.52 -8.64 15.33
N GLU A 139 -9.71 -9.83 15.84
CA GLU A 139 -8.67 -10.60 16.55
C GLU A 139 -7.46 -10.87 15.65
N GLN A 140 -7.71 -11.27 14.39
CA GLN A 140 -6.64 -11.48 13.42
C GLN A 140 -5.91 -10.18 13.09
N ILE A 141 -6.64 -9.05 12.99
CA ILE A 141 -6.02 -7.72 12.83
C ILE A 141 -5.06 -7.45 14.00
N LEU A 142 -5.52 -7.66 15.24
CA LEU A 142 -4.68 -7.44 16.43
C LEU A 142 -3.45 -8.35 16.44
N LYS A 143 -3.59 -9.63 16.10
CA LYS A 143 -2.46 -10.58 15.98
C LYS A 143 -1.42 -10.08 14.97
N ILE A 144 -1.86 -9.63 13.79
CA ILE A 144 -0.96 -9.15 12.74
C ILE A 144 -0.19 -7.92 13.21
N ILE A 145 -0.87 -6.93 13.80
CA ILE A 145 -0.23 -5.65 14.15
C ILE A 145 0.56 -5.69 15.46
N SER A 146 0.36 -6.69 16.30
CA SER A 146 1.12 -6.88 17.53
C SER A 146 2.46 -7.59 17.33
N ASP A 147 2.67 -8.20 16.18
CA ASP A 147 3.91 -8.88 15.84
C ASP A 147 4.84 -7.92 15.07
N PRO A 148 5.97 -7.51 15.67
CA PRO A 148 6.92 -6.58 15.04
C PRO A 148 7.50 -7.09 13.72
N ASP A 149 7.63 -8.40 13.55
CA ASP A 149 8.20 -9.01 12.34
C ASP A 149 7.27 -8.85 11.12
N ASN A 150 6.02 -8.52 11.35
CA ASN A 150 5.04 -8.24 10.30
C ASN A 150 5.11 -6.79 9.77
N ASP A 151 5.76 -5.86 10.48
CA ASP A 151 5.86 -4.46 10.04
C ASP A 151 6.72 -4.33 8.79
N GLY A 152 6.21 -3.60 7.80
CA GLY A 152 6.84 -3.47 6.48
C GLY A 152 6.68 -4.69 5.57
N VAL A 153 6.22 -5.85 6.07
CA VAL A 153 6.04 -7.10 5.32
C VAL A 153 4.56 -7.39 5.08
N ILE A 154 3.79 -7.57 6.15
CA ILE A 154 2.36 -7.88 6.09
C ILE A 154 1.51 -6.63 6.27
N PHE A 155 1.96 -5.69 7.10
CA PHE A 155 1.30 -4.41 7.27
C PHE A 155 2.28 -3.25 7.25
N SER A 156 1.76 -2.05 7.11
CA SER A 156 2.50 -0.80 7.30
C SER A 156 1.58 0.24 7.93
N VAL A 157 2.17 1.21 8.63
CA VAL A 157 1.45 2.30 9.26
C VAL A 157 1.69 3.58 8.47
N GLU A 158 0.61 4.24 8.06
CA GLU A 158 0.67 5.50 7.31
C GLU A 158 -0.06 6.61 8.07
N THR A 159 0.61 7.73 8.24
CA THR A 159 0.01 8.94 8.84
C THR A 159 -0.26 9.96 7.77
N ASP A 160 -1.52 10.39 7.64
CA ASP A 160 -1.94 11.45 6.73
C ASP A 160 -1.76 12.81 7.40
N THR A 161 -0.59 13.43 7.18
CA THR A 161 -0.25 14.75 7.72
C THR A 161 -1.15 15.87 7.22
N LYS A 162 -1.84 15.67 6.08
CA LYS A 162 -2.77 16.65 5.50
C LYS A 162 -4.18 16.53 6.09
N ASN A 163 -4.49 15.44 6.77
CA ASN A 163 -5.79 15.12 7.32
C ASN A 163 -5.70 14.88 8.83
N GLN A 164 -5.30 15.92 9.58
CA GLN A 164 -5.24 15.92 11.04
C GLN A 164 -4.39 14.79 11.64
N ASN A 165 -3.33 14.38 10.94
CA ASN A 165 -2.45 13.27 11.35
C ASN A 165 -3.19 11.95 11.61
N LYS A 166 -4.30 11.70 10.91
CA LYS A 166 -5.00 10.41 10.99
C LYS A 166 -4.08 9.28 10.59
N THR A 167 -4.00 8.29 11.45
CA THR A 167 -3.16 7.12 11.23
C THR A 167 -4.00 5.96 10.72
N THR A 168 -3.53 5.34 9.64
CA THR A 168 -4.18 4.20 9.01
C THR A 168 -3.20 3.04 8.95
N ILE A 169 -3.64 1.86 9.34
CA ILE A 169 -2.89 0.63 9.16
C ILE A 169 -3.25 0.06 7.79
N LYS A 170 -2.26 -0.39 7.05
CA LYS A 170 -2.40 -0.98 5.72
C LYS A 170 -2.00 -2.44 5.79
N ILE A 171 -2.96 -3.34 5.95
CA ILE A 171 -2.74 -4.79 6.03
C ILE A 171 -2.88 -5.37 4.63
N ASN A 172 -1.97 -6.25 4.21
CA ASN A 172 -2.09 -6.96 2.94
C ASN A 172 -3.45 -7.66 2.85
N SER A 173 -4.21 -7.40 1.78
CA SER A 173 -5.55 -7.98 1.61
C SER A 173 -5.55 -9.51 1.61
N LYS A 174 -4.43 -10.14 1.21
CA LYS A 174 -4.26 -11.61 1.25
C LYS A 174 -4.20 -12.19 2.68
N SER A 175 -4.04 -11.36 3.70
CA SER A 175 -4.16 -11.79 5.10
C SER A 175 -5.61 -11.96 5.54
N GLY A 176 -6.56 -11.50 4.73
CA GLY A 176 -7.99 -11.75 4.92
C GLY A 176 -8.49 -12.93 4.10
N ILE A 177 -9.72 -13.34 4.36
CA ILE A 177 -10.41 -14.40 3.63
C ILE A 177 -11.24 -13.77 2.51
N PRO A 178 -11.14 -14.23 1.24
CA PRO A 178 -11.99 -13.77 0.15
C PRO A 178 -13.41 -14.28 0.36
N ILE A 179 -14.34 -13.40 0.71
CA ILE A 179 -15.74 -13.73 0.97
C ILE A 179 -16.69 -13.43 -0.20
N ALA A 180 -16.20 -12.76 -1.22
CA ALA A 180 -16.87 -12.63 -2.52
C ALA A 180 -15.83 -12.50 -3.61
N SER A 181 -15.96 -13.32 -4.65
CA SER A 181 -15.09 -13.32 -5.84
C SER A 181 -15.68 -12.53 -7.00
N LYS A 182 -16.93 -12.10 -6.87
CA LYS A 182 -17.64 -11.27 -7.86
C LYS A 182 -18.38 -10.14 -7.16
N VAL A 183 -18.20 -8.95 -7.69
CA VAL A 183 -18.92 -7.73 -7.29
C VAL A 183 -19.41 -7.06 -8.54
N ASP A 184 -20.69 -6.73 -8.62
CA ASP A 184 -21.23 -5.94 -9.74
C ASP A 184 -20.71 -4.50 -9.64
N GLU A 185 -20.37 -3.94 -10.78
CA GLU A 185 -19.85 -2.58 -10.85
C GLU A 185 -20.92 -1.58 -10.37
N PRO A 186 -20.63 -0.78 -9.34
CA PRO A 186 -21.56 0.24 -8.86
C PRO A 186 -21.63 1.41 -9.83
N LEU A 187 -22.78 2.07 -9.89
CA LEU A 187 -22.90 3.36 -10.53
C LEU A 187 -22.01 4.37 -9.80
N HIS A 188 -21.36 5.25 -10.55
CA HIS A 188 -20.49 6.27 -9.99
C HIS A 188 -20.91 7.67 -10.45
N GLU A 189 -20.72 8.64 -9.57
CA GLU A 189 -21.01 10.05 -9.82
C GLU A 189 -19.86 10.90 -9.28
N SER A 190 -19.37 11.80 -10.12
CA SER A 190 -18.36 12.78 -9.69
C SER A 190 -19.05 13.93 -8.97
N VAL A 191 -18.63 14.19 -7.74
CA VAL A 191 -19.19 15.26 -6.91
C VAL A 191 -18.13 16.33 -6.67
N ARG A 192 -18.49 17.59 -6.93
CA ARG A 192 -17.72 18.77 -6.56
C ARG A 192 -18.32 19.36 -5.28
N LYS A 193 -17.51 19.50 -4.25
CA LYS A 193 -17.88 20.15 -3.00
C LYS A 193 -16.95 21.33 -2.73
N GLU A 194 -17.50 22.49 -2.51
CA GLU A 194 -16.76 23.63 -2.01
C GLU A 194 -16.63 23.52 -0.48
N MET A 195 -15.40 23.64 -0.02
CA MET A 195 -15.05 23.62 1.40
C MET A 195 -14.75 25.02 1.89
N ASP A 196 -14.65 25.20 3.20
CA ASP A 196 -14.29 26.47 3.82
C ASP A 196 -13.02 27.07 3.17
N ARG A 197 -13.03 28.38 3.00
CA ARG A 197 -11.96 29.17 2.35
C ARG A 197 -11.80 28.92 0.84
N GLY A 198 -12.86 28.53 0.14
CA GLY A 198 -12.85 28.39 -1.32
C GLY A 198 -12.08 27.18 -1.84
N ARG A 199 -11.72 26.21 -0.99
CA ARG A 199 -11.07 24.97 -1.43
C ARG A 199 -12.11 24.06 -2.10
N LEU A 200 -11.79 23.56 -3.29
CA LEU A 200 -12.61 22.62 -4.02
C LEU A 200 -12.15 21.18 -3.72
N LEU A 201 -13.10 20.35 -3.29
CA LEU A 201 -12.92 18.92 -3.14
C LEU A 201 -13.67 18.22 -4.27
N PHE A 202 -12.97 17.41 -5.04
CA PHE A 202 -13.57 16.51 -6.03
C PHE A 202 -13.47 15.08 -5.48
N TYR A 203 -14.59 14.37 -5.48
CA TYR A 203 -14.63 12.97 -5.08
C TYR A 203 -15.69 12.23 -5.89
N VAL A 204 -15.57 10.92 -5.90
CA VAL A 204 -16.52 10.03 -6.55
C VAL A 204 -17.38 9.37 -5.50
N THR A 205 -18.68 9.40 -5.67
CA THR A 205 -19.64 8.61 -4.90
C THR A 205 -20.05 7.40 -5.70
N PHE A 206 -20.20 6.26 -5.02
CA PHE A 206 -20.68 5.02 -5.60
C PHE A 206 -22.05 4.70 -5.04
N LYS A 207 -22.95 4.22 -5.92
CA LYS A 207 -24.32 3.82 -5.56
C LYS A 207 -24.63 2.45 -6.14
N GLY A 208 -25.31 1.61 -5.36
CA GLY A 208 -25.62 0.25 -5.78
C GLY A 208 -24.41 -0.67 -5.75
N GLY A 209 -24.46 -1.67 -6.60
CA GLY A 209 -23.50 -2.78 -6.62
C GLY A 209 -23.91 -3.91 -5.68
N THR A 210 -23.68 -5.15 -6.14
CA THR A 210 -24.02 -6.38 -5.40
C THR A 210 -22.77 -7.24 -5.28
N ALA A 211 -22.44 -7.69 -4.07
CA ALA A 211 -21.41 -8.67 -3.85
C ALA A 211 -22.03 -10.07 -3.74
N TYR A 212 -21.52 -11.01 -4.50
CA TYR A 212 -21.95 -12.40 -4.49
C TYR A 212 -21.10 -13.16 -3.48
N LEU A 213 -21.66 -13.40 -2.31
CA LEU A 213 -20.94 -13.97 -1.18
C LEU A 213 -20.66 -15.46 -1.37
N ASP A 214 -19.44 -15.86 -1.03
CA ASP A 214 -19.08 -17.24 -0.79
C ASP A 214 -19.48 -17.61 0.64
N ILE A 215 -20.52 -18.43 0.74
CA ILE A 215 -21.13 -18.78 2.03
C ILE A 215 -20.18 -19.59 2.91
N GLU A 216 -19.36 -20.48 2.33
CA GLU A 216 -18.42 -21.29 3.12
C GLU A 216 -17.28 -20.43 3.68
N ASN A 217 -16.74 -19.54 2.88
CA ASN A 217 -15.73 -18.58 3.34
C ASN A 217 -16.31 -17.59 4.36
N LEU A 218 -17.56 -17.18 4.18
CA LEU A 218 -18.24 -16.31 5.16
C LEU A 218 -18.45 -17.04 6.49
N ARG A 219 -18.87 -18.32 6.48
CA ARG A 219 -18.99 -19.14 7.68
C ARG A 219 -17.66 -19.31 8.38
N THR A 220 -16.60 -19.54 7.61
CA THR A 220 -15.24 -19.68 8.16
C THR A 220 -14.80 -18.45 8.92
N ILE A 221 -15.01 -17.26 8.37
CA ILE A 221 -14.59 -16.02 9.03
C ILE A 221 -15.46 -15.70 10.25
N LEU A 222 -16.76 -16.04 10.19
CA LEU A 222 -17.69 -15.82 11.30
C LEU A 222 -17.62 -16.92 12.36
N GLU A 223 -16.81 -17.96 12.15
CA GLU A 223 -16.66 -19.12 13.05
C GLU A 223 -18.00 -19.83 13.32
N ILE A 224 -18.94 -19.78 12.36
CA ILE A 224 -20.25 -20.40 12.47
C ILE A 224 -20.10 -21.88 12.08
N ASN A 225 -20.15 -22.78 13.06
CA ASN A 225 -20.18 -24.20 12.83
C ASN A 225 -21.53 -24.63 12.22
N GLY A 226 -21.51 -25.55 11.27
CA GLY A 226 -22.72 -25.96 10.51
C GLY A 226 -23.88 -26.53 11.32
N GLY A 227 -23.75 -26.62 12.65
CA GLY A 227 -24.81 -27.00 13.61
C GLY A 227 -25.65 -25.84 14.12
N ASP A 228 -25.10 -24.60 14.11
CA ASP A 228 -25.71 -23.47 14.79
C ASP A 228 -26.88 -22.83 14.00
N LEU A 229 -26.97 -23.07 12.70
CA LEU A 229 -28.02 -22.50 11.84
C LEU A 229 -29.31 -23.32 11.74
N ARG A 230 -29.38 -24.48 12.36
CA ARG A 230 -30.59 -25.33 12.29
C ARG A 230 -31.71 -24.92 13.26
N ASN A 231 -31.45 -23.98 14.15
CA ASN A 231 -32.39 -23.57 15.22
C ASN A 231 -32.81 -22.11 15.20
N THR A 232 -32.57 -21.37 14.11
CA THR A 232 -33.12 -20.02 13.94
C THR A 232 -34.24 -20.07 12.91
N ASP A 233 -35.43 -20.45 13.36
CA ASP A 233 -36.69 -20.12 12.67
C ASP A 233 -36.82 -18.58 12.68
N PHE A 234 -36.71 -17.97 11.53
CA PHE A 234 -37.08 -16.58 11.28
C PHE A 234 -38.52 -16.52 10.78
#